data_ea9975bf781b8eb33b6fe7ffab2115e7
#
_entry.id   ea9975bf781b8eb33b6fe7ffab2115e7
#
_cell.length_a   1.000
_cell.length_b   1.000
_cell.length_c   1.000
_cell.angle_alpha   90.00
_cell.angle_beta   90.00
_cell.angle_gamma   90.00
#
_symmetry.space_group_name_H-M   'P 1'
#
loop_
_entity.id
_entity.type
_entity.pdbx_description
1 polymer ?
#
loop_
_entity_poly.entity_id
_entity_poly.type
_entity_poly.pdbx_seq_one_letter_code
_entity_poly.pdbx_strand_id
1 'polypeptide(L)'
;LTVDMRMDTDPNLIYFEGFLPTDGRLQTVDVRDVAHAFAAATNADVAGSTLLIGGDDSHRLVQGEIGASTAAAMGLVGALPPGRKGDPGDDDAWFATDWMDSATAQKLLGHQHHSWPQMLAETADRAGWRRYPLRLIAPFARRYLARQSPYYRQPGRYASPWEAVRRKWGAPEAARS
;
A
#
# COMPACT_ATOMS: atom_id res chain seq x y z
N LEU A 1 -1.08 6.58 2.15
CA LEU A 1 0.22 6.14 1.64
C LEU A 1 0.44 6.80 0.29
N THR A 2 1.42 7.69 0.20
CA THR A 2 1.84 8.28 -1.09
C THR A 2 2.62 7.20 -1.83
N VAL A 3 2.02 6.56 -2.81
CA VAL A 3 2.73 5.59 -3.64
C VAL A 3 3.53 6.38 -4.66
N ASP A 4 4.81 6.67 -4.37
CA ASP A 4 5.75 7.02 -5.43
C ASP A 4 6.01 5.74 -6.24
N MET A 5 5.43 5.71 -7.45
CA MET A 5 5.48 4.54 -8.34
C MET A 5 6.82 4.40 -9.07
N ARG A 6 7.89 4.95 -8.53
CA ARG A 6 9.23 4.46 -8.86
C ARG A 6 9.34 3.10 -8.19
N MET A 7 9.69 2.08 -8.96
CA MET A 7 10.07 0.78 -8.39
C MET A 7 11.30 1.03 -7.51
N ASP A 8 11.05 1.47 -6.29
CA ASP A 8 12.07 1.41 -5.27
C ASP A 8 12.21 -0.07 -4.90
N THR A 9 13.30 -0.64 -5.30
CA THR A 9 13.65 -2.04 -5.03
C THR A 9 14.31 -2.16 -3.66
N ASP A 10 14.00 -1.26 -2.72
CA ASP A 10 14.49 -1.41 -1.34
C ASP A 10 13.99 -2.74 -0.78
N PRO A 11 14.89 -3.68 -0.49
CA PRO A 11 14.52 -4.97 0.08
C PRO A 11 13.74 -4.86 1.39
N ASN A 12 13.90 -3.75 2.13
CA ASN A 12 13.19 -3.51 3.38
C ASN A 12 11.72 -3.16 3.11
N LEU A 13 11.45 -2.36 2.08
CA LEU A 13 10.09 -2.04 1.67
C LEU A 13 9.36 -3.29 1.18
N ILE A 14 10.00 -4.09 0.31
CA ILE A 14 9.44 -5.36 -0.18
C ILE A 14 9.13 -6.30 0.99
N TYR A 15 10.03 -6.38 1.96
CA TYR A 15 9.84 -7.20 3.14
C TYR A 15 8.67 -6.67 3.99
N PHE A 16 8.60 -5.34 4.20
CA PHE A 16 7.54 -4.68 4.94
C PHE A 16 6.17 -4.94 4.31
N GLU A 17 6.03 -4.69 3.02
CA GLU A 17 4.78 -4.98 2.31
C GLU A 17 4.41 -6.47 2.36
N GLY A 18 5.40 -7.34 2.31
CA GLY A 18 5.21 -8.79 2.28
C GLY A 18 4.76 -9.39 3.61
N PHE A 19 4.91 -8.71 4.75
CA PHE A 19 4.44 -9.25 6.02
C PHE A 19 3.05 -8.76 6.44
N LEU A 20 2.54 -7.72 5.79
CA LEU A 20 1.21 -7.20 6.10
C LEU A 20 0.11 -8.20 5.70
N PRO A 21 -0.99 -8.27 6.46
CA PRO A 21 -2.15 -9.06 6.09
C PRO A 21 -2.70 -8.64 4.73
N THR A 22 -2.87 -9.59 3.81
CA THR A 22 -3.33 -9.29 2.44
C THR A 22 -4.75 -8.75 2.37
N ASP A 23 -5.57 -9.05 3.36
CA ASP A 23 -6.95 -8.56 3.54
C ASP A 23 -7.05 -7.40 4.53
N GLY A 24 -5.92 -6.88 5.01
CA GLY A 24 -5.87 -5.65 5.80
C GLY A 24 -6.37 -4.46 4.98
N ARG A 25 -7.26 -3.68 5.54
CA ARG A 25 -7.84 -2.50 4.90
C ARG A 25 -6.83 -1.37 4.85
N LEU A 26 -6.72 -0.73 3.70
CA LEU A 26 -5.82 0.40 3.49
C LEU A 26 -6.46 1.40 2.54
N GLN A 27 -6.38 2.67 2.86
CA GLN A 27 -6.79 3.73 1.94
C GLN A 27 -5.58 4.47 1.41
N THR A 28 -5.54 4.60 0.08
CA THR A 28 -4.52 5.38 -0.62
C THR A 28 -5.06 6.77 -0.96
N VAL A 29 -4.18 7.65 -1.41
CA VAL A 29 -4.53 8.97 -1.93
C VAL A 29 -3.48 9.40 -2.95
N ASP A 30 -3.89 10.07 -4.02
CA ASP A 30 -2.95 10.69 -4.95
C ASP A 30 -2.27 11.88 -4.30
N VAL A 31 -0.96 12.03 -4.49
CA VAL A 31 -0.20 13.15 -3.92
C VAL A 31 -0.70 14.50 -4.43
N ARG A 32 -1.24 14.56 -5.64
CA ARG A 32 -1.84 15.76 -6.22
C ARG A 32 -3.09 16.19 -5.45
N ASP A 33 -3.91 15.23 -5.02
CA ASP A 33 -5.10 15.46 -4.20
C ASP A 33 -4.73 15.94 -2.80
N VAL A 34 -3.64 15.40 -2.23
CA VAL A 34 -3.08 15.93 -0.98
C VAL A 34 -2.65 17.38 -1.14
N ALA A 35 -1.94 17.71 -2.23
CA ALA A 35 -1.54 19.10 -2.52
C ALA A 35 -2.75 20.01 -2.71
N HIS A 36 -3.81 19.55 -3.40
CA HIS A 36 -5.07 20.27 -3.52
C HIS A 36 -5.73 20.51 -2.17
N ALA A 37 -5.75 19.51 -1.28
CA ALA A 37 -6.28 19.66 0.08
C ALA A 37 -5.55 20.76 0.85
N PHE A 38 -4.22 20.78 0.82
CA PHE A 38 -3.43 21.82 1.47
C PHE A 38 -3.72 23.22 0.87
N ALA A 39 -3.76 23.33 -0.46
CA ALA A 39 -4.07 24.61 -1.12
C ALA A 39 -5.48 25.10 -0.77
N ALA A 40 -6.49 24.22 -0.77
CA ALA A 40 -7.85 24.57 -0.43
C ALA A 40 -7.98 25.00 1.04
N ALA A 41 -7.27 24.35 1.96
CA ALA A 41 -7.29 24.67 3.38
C ALA A 41 -6.79 26.09 3.69
N THR A 42 -5.99 26.72 2.82
CA THR A 42 -5.55 28.11 3.00
C THR A 42 -6.68 29.13 2.83
N ASN A 43 -7.75 28.75 2.15
CA ASN A 43 -8.89 29.64 1.83
C ASN A 43 -10.21 29.18 2.49
N ALA A 44 -10.25 27.97 3.05
CA ALA A 44 -11.41 27.43 3.71
C ALA A 44 -11.42 27.78 5.20
N ASP A 45 -12.61 27.91 5.78
CA ASP A 45 -12.76 28.10 7.23
C ASP A 45 -12.66 26.75 7.95
N VAL A 46 -11.43 26.28 8.09
CA VAL A 46 -11.08 24.97 8.70
C VAL A 46 -10.13 25.10 9.89
N ALA A 47 -9.91 26.33 10.37
CA ALA A 47 -8.99 26.59 11.49
C ALA A 47 -9.39 25.78 12.73
N GLY A 48 -8.43 25.10 13.32
CA GLY A 48 -8.64 24.24 14.50
C GLY A 48 -9.32 22.89 14.21
N SER A 49 -9.64 22.59 12.95
CA SER A 49 -10.24 21.31 12.55
C SER A 49 -9.17 20.25 12.27
N THR A 50 -9.48 18.99 12.58
CA THR A 50 -8.71 17.82 12.13
C THR A 50 -9.46 17.17 10.97
N LEU A 51 -8.84 17.12 9.80
CA LEU A 51 -9.44 16.58 8.58
C LEU A 51 -8.64 15.37 8.10
N LEU A 52 -9.33 14.26 7.82
CA LEU A 52 -8.72 13.05 7.28
C LEU A 52 -8.69 13.14 5.74
N ILE A 53 -7.48 13.21 5.19
CA ILE A 53 -7.28 13.33 3.74
C ILE A 53 -7.06 11.93 3.16
N GLY A 54 -8.07 11.40 2.49
CA GLY A 54 -8.04 10.13 1.76
C GLY A 54 -8.51 10.31 0.33
N GLY A 55 -8.15 9.38 -0.56
CA GLY A 55 -8.71 9.33 -1.90
C GLY A 55 -10.21 9.00 -1.90
N ASP A 56 -10.82 8.99 -3.07
CA ASP A 56 -12.23 8.64 -3.25
C ASP A 56 -12.50 7.14 -2.91
N ASP A 57 -13.72 6.69 -3.09
CA ASP A 57 -14.11 5.32 -2.75
C ASP A 57 -13.30 4.24 -3.51
N SER A 58 -12.76 4.56 -4.70
CA SER A 58 -11.89 3.65 -5.45
C SER A 58 -10.53 3.41 -4.79
N HIS A 59 -10.15 4.26 -3.84
CA HIS A 59 -8.93 4.15 -3.05
C HIS A 59 -9.08 3.33 -1.76
N ARG A 60 -10.29 2.85 -1.47
CA ARG A 60 -10.55 1.92 -0.36
C ARG A 60 -10.20 0.49 -0.80
N LEU A 61 -8.97 0.12 -0.55
CA LEU A 61 -8.36 -1.12 -1.03
C LEU A 61 -8.07 -2.08 0.12
N VAL A 62 -7.66 -3.28 -0.23
CA VAL A 62 -6.97 -4.18 0.69
C VAL A 62 -5.50 -4.31 0.30
N GLN A 63 -4.64 -4.57 1.28
CA GLN A 63 -3.17 -4.57 1.12
C GLN A 63 -2.70 -5.42 -0.07
N GLY A 64 -3.29 -6.59 -0.26
CA GLY A 64 -2.90 -7.51 -1.33
C GLY A 64 -3.19 -7.00 -2.75
N GLU A 65 -4.09 -6.03 -2.90
CA GLU A 65 -4.48 -5.48 -4.21
C GLU A 65 -3.54 -4.37 -4.67
N ILE A 66 -2.98 -3.59 -3.74
CA ILE A 66 -2.19 -2.40 -4.06
C ILE A 66 -0.94 -2.76 -4.85
N GLY A 67 -0.07 -3.58 -4.28
CA GLY A 67 1.15 -4.00 -4.95
C GLY A 67 0.87 -4.80 -6.23
N ALA A 68 -0.13 -5.70 -6.18
CA ALA A 68 -0.47 -6.55 -7.32
C ALA A 68 -0.98 -5.74 -8.52
N SER A 69 -1.90 -4.78 -8.31
CA SER A 69 -2.43 -3.92 -9.38
C SER A 69 -1.37 -2.95 -9.92
N THR A 70 -0.54 -2.38 -9.05
CA THR A 70 0.57 -1.51 -9.46
C THR A 70 1.60 -2.27 -10.30
N ALA A 71 2.02 -3.46 -9.86
CA ALA A 71 2.93 -4.31 -10.63
C ALA A 71 2.32 -4.72 -11.98
N ALA A 72 1.04 -5.06 -12.00
CA ALA A 72 0.32 -5.39 -13.22
C ALA A 72 0.26 -4.21 -14.20
N ALA A 73 0.02 -2.99 -13.74
CA ALA A 73 0.03 -1.77 -14.55
C ALA A 73 1.40 -1.55 -15.21
N MET A 74 2.49 -1.88 -14.52
CA MET A 74 3.85 -1.85 -15.06
C MET A 74 4.21 -3.04 -15.97
N GLY A 75 3.31 -4.00 -16.15
CA GLY A 75 3.53 -5.20 -16.98
C GLY A 75 4.03 -6.43 -16.22
N LEU A 76 4.24 -6.34 -14.91
CA LEU A 76 4.68 -7.45 -14.04
C LEU A 76 3.50 -8.24 -13.47
N VAL A 77 2.58 -8.67 -14.33
CA VAL A 77 1.38 -9.42 -13.93
C VAL A 77 1.76 -10.70 -13.20
N GLY A 78 1.28 -10.86 -11.96
CA GLY A 78 1.54 -12.05 -11.15
C GLY A 78 2.98 -12.16 -10.62
N ALA A 79 3.79 -11.09 -10.71
CA ALA A 79 5.16 -11.08 -10.21
C ALA A 79 5.25 -11.09 -8.67
N LEU A 80 4.24 -10.56 -7.99
CA LEU A 80 4.23 -10.59 -6.53
C LEU A 80 3.82 -11.97 -6.01
N PRO A 81 4.54 -12.51 -5.01
CA PRO A 81 4.14 -13.75 -4.36
C PRO A 81 2.86 -13.51 -3.55
N PRO A 82 2.03 -14.52 -3.35
CA PRO A 82 0.88 -14.42 -2.46
C PRO A 82 1.37 -14.19 -1.02
N GLY A 83 0.76 -13.21 -0.35
CA GLY A 83 0.93 -13.00 1.08
C GLY A 83 0.01 -13.89 1.91
N ARG A 84 -0.12 -13.61 3.20
CA ARG A 84 -1.03 -14.29 4.11
C ARG A 84 -2.15 -13.37 4.55
N LYS A 85 -3.31 -13.94 4.84
CA LYS A 85 -4.42 -13.21 5.45
C LYS A 85 -4.15 -12.92 6.91
N GLY A 86 -4.82 -11.91 7.46
CA GLY A 86 -4.83 -11.65 8.90
C GLY A 86 -5.49 -12.79 9.68
N ASP A 87 -5.11 -12.92 10.94
CA ASP A 87 -5.74 -13.86 11.85
C ASP A 87 -7.02 -13.23 12.41
N PRO A 88 -8.21 -13.78 12.12
CA PRO A 88 -9.46 -13.22 12.63
C PRO A 88 -9.64 -13.41 14.15
N GLY A 89 -8.81 -14.24 14.78
CA GLY A 89 -8.79 -14.46 16.23
C GLY A 89 -7.75 -13.63 16.99
N ASP A 90 -6.98 -12.80 16.31
CA ASP A 90 -5.91 -11.98 16.90
C ASP A 90 -5.92 -10.56 16.33
N ASP A 91 -6.52 -9.63 17.07
CA ASP A 91 -6.65 -8.24 16.65
C ASP A 91 -5.27 -7.55 16.52
N ASP A 92 -4.28 -7.96 17.29
CA ASP A 92 -2.92 -7.40 17.23
C ASP A 92 -2.18 -7.81 15.94
N ALA A 93 -2.63 -8.87 15.27
CA ALA A 93 -2.04 -9.34 14.02
C ALA A 93 -2.37 -8.46 12.80
N TRP A 94 -3.32 -7.51 12.92
CA TRP A 94 -3.80 -6.74 11.76
C TRP A 94 -2.97 -5.52 11.42
N PHE A 95 -2.06 -5.09 12.23
CA PHE A 95 -1.29 -3.87 11.98
C PHE A 95 -2.20 -2.66 11.69
N ALA A 96 -2.18 -1.64 12.50
CA ALA A 96 -3.16 -0.57 12.59
C ALA A 96 -3.39 0.21 11.28
N THR A 97 -4.17 -0.36 10.36
CA THR A 97 -4.64 0.30 9.14
C THR A 97 -6.14 0.08 8.97
N ASP A 98 -6.85 1.07 8.44
CA ASP A 98 -8.26 0.96 8.07
C ASP A 98 -8.60 2.01 6.99
N TRP A 99 -9.83 1.98 6.52
CA TRP A 99 -10.40 3.03 5.68
C TRP A 99 -10.77 4.23 6.53
N MET A 100 -10.46 5.41 6.02
CA MET A 100 -10.74 6.67 6.68
C MET A 100 -12.08 7.25 6.22
N ASP A 101 -12.82 7.87 7.12
CA ASP A 101 -13.92 8.74 6.73
C ASP A 101 -13.37 10.10 6.28
N SER A 102 -13.20 10.25 4.98
CA SER A 102 -12.75 11.50 4.34
C SER A 102 -13.89 12.39 3.83
N ALA A 103 -15.16 12.03 4.11
CA ALA A 103 -16.32 12.75 3.57
C ALA A 103 -16.37 14.23 4.01
N THR A 104 -16.08 14.51 5.26
CA THR A 104 -16.02 15.89 5.78
C THR A 104 -14.90 16.69 5.11
N ALA A 105 -13.72 16.11 4.96
CA ALA A 105 -12.60 16.74 4.26
C ALA A 105 -12.95 17.00 2.79
N GLN A 106 -13.56 16.05 2.10
CA GLN A 106 -14.00 16.23 0.71
C GLN A 106 -15.04 17.35 0.57
N LYS A 107 -16.02 17.41 1.48
CA LYS A 107 -17.03 18.46 1.46
C LYS A 107 -16.46 19.87 1.65
N LEU A 108 -15.45 20.02 2.51
CA LEU A 108 -14.84 21.31 2.83
C LEU A 108 -13.75 21.72 1.85
N LEU A 109 -12.97 20.78 1.36
CA LEU A 109 -11.76 21.04 0.57
C LEU A 109 -11.90 20.66 -0.90
N GLY A 110 -12.83 19.79 -1.28
CA GLY A 110 -13.06 19.38 -2.66
C GLY A 110 -11.82 18.77 -3.32
N HIS A 111 -11.04 17.96 -2.59
CA HIS A 111 -9.69 17.58 -2.99
C HIS A 111 -9.59 16.29 -3.82
N GLN A 112 -10.63 15.46 -3.85
CA GLN A 112 -10.61 14.15 -4.52
C GLN A 112 -10.86 14.32 -6.03
N HIS A 113 -9.78 14.35 -6.81
CA HIS A 113 -9.81 14.53 -8.27
C HIS A 113 -9.29 13.33 -9.03
N HIS A 114 -8.50 12.47 -8.39
CA HIS A 114 -7.82 11.35 -9.03
C HIS A 114 -8.29 10.03 -8.42
N SER A 115 -8.82 9.13 -9.25
CA SER A 115 -9.23 7.80 -8.81
C SER A 115 -8.08 6.79 -8.90
N TRP A 116 -8.18 5.70 -8.15
CA TRP A 116 -7.21 4.60 -8.21
C TRP A 116 -7.07 4.01 -9.63
N PRO A 117 -8.15 3.72 -10.39
CA PRO A 117 -8.02 3.28 -11.78
C PRO A 117 -7.27 4.26 -12.68
N GLN A 118 -7.46 5.58 -12.50
CA GLN A 118 -6.71 6.59 -13.26
C GLN A 118 -5.22 6.53 -12.93
N MET A 119 -4.84 6.42 -11.67
CA MET A 119 -3.44 6.27 -11.26
C MET A 119 -2.79 5.03 -11.88
N LEU A 120 -3.52 3.90 -11.94
CA LEU A 120 -3.04 2.69 -12.60
C LEU A 120 -2.89 2.88 -14.11
N ALA A 121 -3.84 3.55 -14.76
CA ALA A 121 -3.76 3.87 -16.19
C ALA A 121 -2.55 4.76 -16.49
N GLU A 122 -2.34 5.85 -15.74
CA GLU A 122 -1.16 6.71 -15.87
C GLU A 122 0.15 5.94 -15.66
N THR A 123 0.15 4.95 -14.77
CA THR A 123 1.31 4.07 -14.55
C THR A 123 1.58 3.19 -15.75
N ALA A 124 0.52 2.60 -16.31
CA ALA A 124 0.63 1.78 -17.51
C ALA A 124 1.11 2.61 -18.70
N ASP A 125 0.64 3.85 -18.83
CA ASP A 125 1.04 4.77 -19.90
C ASP A 125 2.52 5.19 -19.76
N ARG A 126 2.97 5.48 -18.53
CA ARG A 126 4.39 5.76 -18.25
C ARG A 126 5.30 4.57 -18.53
N ALA A 127 4.85 3.35 -18.25
CA ALA A 127 5.59 2.12 -18.60
C ALA A 127 5.66 1.92 -20.12
N GLY A 128 4.64 2.38 -20.85
CA GLY A 128 4.59 2.35 -22.32
C GLY A 128 4.82 0.95 -22.88
N TRP A 129 5.61 0.86 -23.95
CA TRP A 129 5.92 -0.40 -24.61
C TRP A 129 6.76 -1.37 -23.73
N ARG A 130 7.49 -0.84 -22.74
CA ARG A 130 8.34 -1.66 -21.84
C ARG A 130 7.53 -2.68 -21.03
N ARG A 131 6.23 -2.44 -20.80
CA ARG A 131 5.34 -3.38 -20.10
C ARG A 131 5.18 -4.73 -20.79
N TYR A 132 5.36 -4.79 -22.12
CA TYR A 132 5.18 -6.03 -22.87
C TYR A 132 6.29 -7.06 -22.60
N PRO A 133 7.58 -6.72 -22.74
CA PRO A 133 8.66 -7.65 -22.39
C PRO A 133 8.71 -7.98 -20.89
N LEU A 134 8.26 -7.08 -20.00
CA LEU A 134 8.22 -7.33 -18.57
C LEU A 134 7.30 -8.50 -18.18
N ARG A 135 6.28 -8.79 -18.98
CA ARG A 135 5.41 -9.96 -18.77
C ARG A 135 6.19 -11.28 -18.86
N LEU A 136 7.22 -11.34 -19.69
CA LEU A 136 8.03 -12.55 -19.87
C LEU A 136 8.94 -12.82 -18.66
N ILE A 137 9.35 -11.77 -17.95
CA ILE A 137 10.21 -11.90 -16.77
C ILE A 137 9.42 -12.02 -15.46
N ALA A 138 8.10 -11.78 -15.47
CA ALA A 138 7.24 -11.84 -14.29
C ALA A 138 7.39 -13.15 -13.48
N PRO A 139 7.48 -14.36 -14.09
CA PRO A 139 7.68 -15.61 -13.33
C PRO A 139 9.03 -15.65 -12.59
N PHE A 140 10.08 -15.10 -13.19
CA PHE A 140 11.40 -15.04 -12.56
C PHE A 140 11.41 -14.01 -11.42
N ALA A 141 10.80 -12.85 -11.64
CA ALA A 141 10.60 -11.84 -10.61
C ALA A 141 9.81 -12.43 -9.43
N ARG A 142 8.72 -13.16 -9.70
CA ARG A 142 7.94 -13.85 -8.65
C ARG A 142 8.80 -14.82 -7.83
N ARG A 143 9.63 -15.62 -8.50
CA ARG A 143 10.51 -16.58 -7.81
C ARG A 143 11.55 -15.88 -6.94
N TYR A 144 12.08 -14.76 -7.43
CA TYR A 144 13.02 -13.93 -6.66
C TYR A 144 12.32 -13.30 -5.45
N LEU A 145 11.20 -12.60 -5.65
CA LEU A 145 10.44 -11.92 -4.60
C LEU A 145 9.88 -12.92 -3.57
N ALA A 146 9.48 -14.11 -4.00
CA ALA A 146 9.04 -15.15 -3.09
C ALA A 146 10.11 -15.53 -2.06
N ARG A 147 11.39 -15.50 -2.46
CA ARG A 147 12.52 -15.78 -1.54
C ARG A 147 12.78 -14.63 -0.57
N GLN A 148 12.39 -13.41 -0.94
CA GLN A 148 12.48 -12.21 -0.08
C GLN A 148 11.29 -12.09 0.87
N SER A 149 10.22 -12.86 0.63
CA SER A 149 9.03 -12.83 1.48
C SER A 149 9.37 -13.25 2.91
N PRO A 150 8.86 -12.53 3.93
CA PRO A 150 9.03 -12.90 5.33
C PRO A 150 8.46 -14.27 5.68
N TYR A 151 7.54 -14.75 4.84
CA TYR A 151 6.89 -16.06 5.02
C TYR A 151 7.50 -17.17 4.16
N TYR A 152 8.62 -16.92 3.46
CA TYR A 152 9.26 -17.93 2.64
C TYR A 152 9.72 -19.12 3.50
N ARG A 153 9.19 -20.32 3.18
CA ARG A 153 9.44 -21.56 3.93
C ARG A 153 9.08 -21.49 5.42
N GLN A 154 8.28 -20.52 5.84
CA GLN A 154 7.81 -20.45 7.21
C GLN A 154 6.47 -21.21 7.34
N PRO A 155 6.27 -22.02 8.38
CA PRO A 155 4.97 -22.62 8.68
C PRO A 155 4.00 -21.51 9.11
N GLY A 156 2.69 -21.76 8.98
CA GLY A 156 1.65 -20.85 9.44
C GLY A 156 0.64 -20.51 8.33
N ARG A 157 -0.59 -20.32 8.74
CA ARG A 157 -1.72 -19.99 7.86
C ARG A 157 -1.93 -18.48 7.73
N TYR A 158 -1.73 -17.75 8.83
CA TYR A 158 -2.01 -16.33 8.93
C TYR A 158 -0.74 -15.49 8.91
N ALA A 159 -0.89 -14.21 8.65
CA ALA A 159 0.16 -13.23 8.77
C ALA A 159 0.54 -13.02 10.25
N SER A 160 1.80 -12.77 10.50
CA SER A 160 2.34 -12.46 11.83
C SER A 160 3.27 -11.25 11.72
N PRO A 161 2.73 -10.03 11.51
CA PRO A 161 3.52 -8.84 11.23
C PRO A 161 4.57 -8.55 12.29
N TRP A 162 4.18 -8.58 13.57
CA TRP A 162 5.08 -8.28 14.68
C TRP A 162 6.20 -9.30 14.84
N GLU A 163 5.93 -10.57 14.54
CA GLU A 163 6.98 -11.60 14.52
C GLU A 163 7.95 -11.36 13.36
N ALA A 164 7.45 -10.98 12.18
CA ALA A 164 8.27 -10.64 11.04
C ALA A 164 9.16 -9.42 11.31
N VAL A 165 8.62 -8.38 11.96
CA VAL A 165 9.37 -7.19 12.40
C VAL A 165 10.48 -7.60 13.37
N ARG A 166 10.15 -8.34 14.42
CA ARG A 166 11.14 -8.81 15.42
C ARG A 166 12.24 -9.64 14.79
N ARG A 167 11.90 -10.48 13.83
CA ARG A 167 12.89 -11.34 13.14
C ARG A 167 13.88 -10.54 12.32
N LYS A 168 13.46 -9.45 11.69
CA LYS A 168 14.30 -8.67 10.80
C LYS A 168 15.06 -7.54 11.51
N TRP A 169 14.41 -6.85 12.42
CA TRP A 169 14.95 -5.65 13.08
C TRP A 169 15.18 -5.79 14.57
N GLY A 170 14.88 -6.97 15.15
CA GLY A 170 14.95 -7.18 16.59
C GLY A 170 13.69 -6.74 17.34
N ALA A 171 13.64 -7.06 18.64
CA ALA A 171 12.60 -6.53 19.50
C ALA A 171 12.83 -5.03 19.71
N PRO A 172 11.74 -4.20 19.73
CA PRO A 172 11.88 -2.81 20.13
C PRO A 172 12.49 -2.77 21.54
N GLU A 173 13.52 -1.93 21.74
CA GLU A 173 14.01 -1.69 23.10
C GLU A 173 12.83 -1.20 23.94
N ALA A 174 12.54 -1.91 25.03
CA ALA A 174 11.56 -1.46 25.98
C ALA A 174 11.93 -0.03 26.38
N ALA A 175 11.02 0.93 26.14
CA ALA A 175 11.26 2.30 26.56
C ALA A 175 11.67 2.25 28.04
N ARG A 176 12.90 2.63 28.32
CA ARG A 176 13.39 2.75 29.70
C ARG A 176 12.58 3.87 30.33
N SER A 177 11.58 3.46 31.09
CA SER A 177 10.78 4.35 31.96
C SER A 177 11.63 4.98 33.03
#